data_8aa46429e90faa31d103b7e4262e42fd
#
_entry.id   8aa46429e90faa31d103b7e4262e42fd
#
_cell.length_a   1.000
_cell.length_b   1.000
_cell.length_c   1.000
_cell.angle_alpha   90.00
_cell.angle_beta   90.00
_cell.angle_gamma   90.00
#
_symmetry.space_group_name_H-M   'P 1'
#
loop_
_entity.id
_entity.type
_entity.pdbx_description
1 polymer ?
#
loop_
_entity_poly.entity_id
_entity_poly.type
_entity_poly.pdbx_seq_one_letter_code
_entity_poly.pdbx_strand_id
1 'polypeptide(L)'
;MKMISAVIATVLTAPLMLPLHADAQAPKSGSTFTITGHAGETQLLQLNGKSYIDLETLARLTQGTLSFKANRTILTLPSSDATEQASTPPAKAGFSRAFTEAGIEELGVIREWRIAIVNAVLNNAPVSEDWVSTQHRLAEKNLALASAAASTDDDRSAFPLLSAEFNNMQTLSDLYIATRKQAAFISPDTFHSSPLEDQILSCARNFVSMTESHAFQDQPSCH
;
A
#
# COMPACT_ATOMS: atom_id res chain seq x y z
N MET A 1 16.92 -78.66 0.40
CA MET A 1 16.39 -77.73 1.39
C MET A 1 17.50 -77.44 2.38
N LYS A 2 18.18 -76.30 2.24
CA LYS A 2 19.17 -75.81 3.22
C LYS A 2 18.90 -74.35 3.44
N MET A 3 18.46 -73.99 4.64
CA MET A 3 18.34 -72.62 5.11
C MET A 3 19.74 -72.08 5.42
N ILE A 4 20.03 -70.91 4.88
CA ILE A 4 21.20 -70.10 5.24
C ILE A 4 20.71 -68.86 5.92
N SER A 5 20.92 -68.84 7.27
CA SER A 5 20.66 -67.61 8.05
C SER A 5 21.82 -66.63 7.85
N ALA A 6 21.51 -65.45 7.36
CA ALA A 6 22.48 -64.35 7.32
C ALA A 6 22.23 -63.43 8.52
N VAL A 7 23.23 -63.35 9.39
CA VAL A 7 23.29 -62.42 10.53
C VAL A 7 23.79 -61.10 10.00
N ILE A 8 22.93 -60.07 10.06
CA ILE A 8 23.33 -58.69 9.75
C ILE A 8 23.73 -58.03 11.06
N ALA A 9 25.04 -57.73 11.16
CA ALA A 9 25.59 -56.93 12.26
C ALA A 9 25.33 -55.44 11.98
N THR A 10 24.46 -54.83 12.77
CA THR A 10 24.20 -53.39 12.70
C THR A 10 25.26 -52.63 13.50
N VAL A 11 26.13 -51.92 12.80
CA VAL A 11 27.12 -51.00 13.41
C VAL A 11 26.42 -49.70 13.70
N LEU A 12 26.22 -49.41 14.99
CA LEU A 12 25.65 -48.17 15.49
C LEU A 12 26.74 -47.09 15.53
N THR A 13 26.82 -46.22 14.51
CA THR A 13 27.67 -45.03 14.55
C THR A 13 26.87 -43.88 15.21
N ALA A 14 27.28 -43.53 16.42
CA ALA A 14 26.78 -42.35 17.11
C ALA A 14 27.40 -41.06 16.50
N PRO A 15 26.61 -40.05 16.08
CA PRO A 15 27.18 -38.78 15.70
C PRO A 15 27.62 -37.99 16.93
N LEU A 16 28.89 -37.64 16.98
CA LEU A 16 29.45 -36.71 17.96
C LEU A 16 28.91 -35.31 17.68
N MET A 17 27.87 -34.89 18.42
CA MET A 17 27.36 -33.50 18.43
C MET A 17 28.34 -32.63 19.19
N LEU A 18 29.21 -31.91 18.44
CA LEU A 18 29.98 -30.78 18.97
C LEU A 18 29.01 -29.60 19.18
N PRO A 19 28.89 -29.01 20.37
CA PRO A 19 28.16 -27.78 20.55
C PRO A 19 28.94 -26.63 19.88
N LEU A 20 28.40 -26.09 18.77
CA LEU A 20 28.79 -24.78 18.29
C LEU A 20 28.36 -23.75 19.31
N HIS A 21 29.25 -23.33 20.18
CA HIS A 21 29.08 -22.13 20.97
C HIS A 21 29.18 -20.95 19.99
N ALA A 22 28.03 -20.47 19.53
CA ALA A 22 27.94 -19.13 18.97
C ALA A 22 28.11 -18.16 20.15
N ASP A 23 29.31 -17.64 20.32
CA ASP A 23 29.59 -16.47 21.15
C ASP A 23 28.75 -15.32 20.60
N ALA A 24 27.53 -15.18 21.12
CA ALA A 24 26.75 -13.97 20.97
C ALA A 24 27.50 -12.88 21.78
N GLN A 25 28.39 -12.14 21.10
CA GLN A 25 29.02 -10.96 21.67
C GLN A 25 27.90 -10.03 22.14
N ALA A 26 27.75 -9.92 23.47
CA ALA A 26 26.90 -8.92 24.08
C ALA A 26 27.24 -7.54 23.51
N PRO A 27 26.27 -6.72 23.14
CA PRO A 27 26.54 -5.38 22.62
C PRO A 27 27.33 -4.60 23.69
N LYS A 28 28.57 -4.22 23.35
CA LYS A 28 29.38 -3.34 24.20
C LYS A 28 28.59 -2.05 24.38
N SER A 29 28.46 -1.59 25.63
CA SER A 29 27.83 -0.32 26.01
C SER A 29 28.29 0.79 25.05
N GLY A 30 27.38 1.24 24.19
CA GLY A 30 27.70 2.14 23.10
C GLY A 30 27.92 3.56 23.58
N SER A 31 28.69 4.29 22.80
CA SER A 31 28.82 5.75 22.94
C SER A 31 27.46 6.41 22.74
N THR A 32 27.19 7.43 23.53
CA THR A 32 25.97 8.23 23.44
C THR A 32 26.05 9.15 22.23
N PHE A 33 24.95 9.27 21.50
CA PHE A 33 24.82 10.17 20.37
C PHE A 33 23.85 11.30 20.70
N THR A 34 24.30 12.53 20.48
CA THR A 34 23.50 13.75 20.64
C THR A 34 23.55 14.58 19.37
N ILE A 35 22.49 15.34 19.12
CA ILE A 35 22.39 16.24 17.95
C ILE A 35 22.36 17.68 18.49
N THR A 36 23.31 18.49 18.05
CA THR A 36 23.36 19.91 18.45
C THR A 36 22.09 20.62 17.97
N GLY A 37 21.44 21.34 18.90
CA GLY A 37 20.18 22.04 18.60
C GLY A 37 18.92 21.23 18.79
N HIS A 38 19.01 19.93 19.14
CA HIS A 38 17.88 19.08 19.45
C HIS A 38 17.98 18.51 20.86
N ALA A 39 16.85 18.39 21.54
CA ALA A 39 16.80 17.81 22.88
C ALA A 39 16.74 16.28 22.79
N GLY A 40 17.61 15.60 23.52
CA GLY A 40 17.65 14.17 23.66
C GLY A 40 18.97 13.53 23.28
N GLU A 41 19.16 12.32 23.77
CA GLU A 41 20.32 11.47 23.48
C GLU A 41 19.88 10.04 23.24
N THR A 42 20.69 9.27 22.51
CA THR A 42 20.46 7.86 22.28
C THR A 42 21.76 7.09 22.27
N GLN A 43 21.69 5.79 22.51
CA GLN A 43 22.85 4.91 22.43
C GLN A 43 23.09 4.45 20.99
N LEU A 44 24.36 4.46 20.58
CA LEU A 44 24.77 3.88 19.30
C LEU A 44 24.98 2.38 19.43
N LEU A 45 24.43 1.64 18.48
CA LEU A 45 24.70 0.22 18.33
C LEU A 45 26.06 0.06 17.65
N GLN A 46 26.97 -0.67 18.29
CA GLN A 46 28.28 -1.02 17.70
C GLN A 46 28.19 -2.39 17.04
N LEU A 47 28.44 -2.44 15.74
CA LEU A 47 28.49 -3.69 14.99
C LEU A 47 29.73 -3.70 14.06
N ASN A 48 30.61 -4.68 14.20
CA ASN A 48 31.83 -4.81 13.39
C ASN A 48 32.70 -3.53 13.36
N GLY A 49 32.82 -2.83 14.50
CA GLY A 49 33.59 -1.59 14.62
C GLY A 49 32.95 -0.36 13.98
N LYS A 50 31.70 -0.46 13.53
CA LYS A 50 30.91 0.65 13.02
C LYS A 50 29.79 1.00 13.99
N SER A 51 29.46 2.30 14.07
CA SER A 51 28.38 2.81 14.89
C SER A 51 27.12 2.97 14.04
N TYR A 52 26.00 2.48 14.56
CA TYR A 52 24.69 2.56 13.92
C TYR A 52 23.69 3.24 14.83
N ILE A 53 22.76 3.95 14.25
CA ILE A 53 21.61 4.52 14.93
C ILE A 53 20.34 3.98 14.25
N ASP A 54 19.33 3.69 15.05
CA ASP A 54 18.02 3.36 14.54
C ASP A 54 17.36 4.61 13.93
N LEU A 55 16.81 4.45 12.72
CA LEU A 55 16.24 5.54 11.93
C LEU A 55 15.01 6.18 12.60
N GLU A 56 14.19 5.38 13.28
CA GLU A 56 13.02 5.90 14.01
C GLU A 56 13.46 6.75 15.20
N THR A 57 14.51 6.30 15.91
CA THR A 57 15.11 7.06 16.99
C THR A 57 15.76 8.34 16.48
N LEU A 58 16.43 8.31 15.33
CA LEU A 58 16.98 9.51 14.69
C LEU A 58 15.88 10.50 14.30
N ALA A 59 14.80 10.04 13.68
CA ALA A 59 13.65 10.85 13.33
C ALA A 59 13.05 11.53 14.57
N ARG A 60 12.83 10.77 15.64
CA ARG A 60 12.31 11.29 16.90
C ARG A 60 13.23 12.35 17.52
N LEU A 61 14.55 12.11 17.56
CA LEU A 61 15.53 13.07 18.10
C LEU A 61 15.58 14.38 17.31
N THR A 62 15.38 14.30 16.00
CA THR A 62 15.39 15.46 15.10
C THR A 62 14.00 16.07 14.91
N GLN A 63 12.97 15.53 15.54
CA GLN A 63 11.56 15.88 15.25
C GLN A 63 11.21 15.75 13.76
N GLY A 64 11.96 14.89 13.07
CA GLY A 64 11.79 14.61 11.64
C GLY A 64 10.69 13.59 11.38
N THR A 65 10.27 13.53 10.13
CA THR A 65 9.29 12.57 9.65
C THR A 65 9.96 11.52 8.76
N LEU A 66 9.72 10.23 9.05
CA LEU A 66 10.17 9.13 8.22
C LEU A 66 9.09 8.75 7.22
N SER A 67 9.47 8.63 5.96
CA SER A 67 8.63 8.05 4.93
C SER A 67 9.36 6.95 4.18
N PHE A 68 8.63 5.88 3.87
CA PHE A 68 9.17 4.71 3.18
C PHE A 68 8.56 4.66 1.77
N LYS A 69 9.40 4.73 0.74
CA LYS A 69 8.98 4.63 -0.67
C LYS A 69 9.76 3.51 -1.35
N ALA A 70 9.09 2.43 -1.68
CA ALA A 70 9.68 1.27 -2.36
C ALA A 70 11.06 0.88 -1.77
N ASN A 71 12.16 1.28 -2.41
CA ASN A 71 13.53 1.01 -1.97
C ASN A 71 14.22 2.23 -1.33
N ARG A 72 13.46 3.23 -0.89
CA ARG A 72 14.00 4.45 -0.27
C ARG A 72 13.34 4.71 1.06
N THR A 73 14.17 5.00 2.06
CA THR A 73 13.75 5.62 3.31
C THR A 73 14.12 7.09 3.26
N ILE A 74 13.17 7.98 3.48
CA ILE A 74 13.35 9.43 3.43
C ILE A 74 13.12 9.96 4.83
N LEU A 75 14.14 10.60 5.41
CA LEU A 75 14.02 11.37 6.64
C LEU A 75 13.92 12.84 6.27
N THR A 76 12.78 13.45 6.58
CA THR A 76 12.56 14.89 6.42
C THR A 76 12.81 15.57 7.77
N LEU A 77 13.80 16.46 7.82
CA LEU A 77 14.12 17.24 9.01
C LEU A 77 13.33 18.56 9.01
N PRO A 78 12.86 19.04 10.17
CA PRO A 78 12.34 20.40 10.28
C PRO A 78 13.45 21.41 9.95
N SER A 79 13.14 22.42 9.14
CA SER A 79 14.11 23.49 8.84
C SER A 79 14.40 24.31 10.08
N SER A 80 15.68 24.60 10.34
CA SER A 80 16.16 25.32 11.54
C SER A 80 15.78 26.81 11.59
N ASP A 81 15.07 27.32 10.58
CA ASP A 81 14.67 28.74 10.50
C ASP A 81 13.28 29.04 11.09
N ALA A 82 12.71 28.10 11.84
CA ALA A 82 11.36 28.26 12.42
C ALA A 82 11.42 28.80 13.87
N THR A 83 12.13 29.94 14.11
CA THR A 83 11.83 30.80 15.23
C THR A 83 11.04 32.00 14.71
N GLU A 84 9.85 31.75 14.19
CA GLU A 84 8.80 32.76 14.09
C GLU A 84 7.47 32.06 13.80
N GLN A 85 6.57 32.24 14.75
CA GLN A 85 5.12 32.08 14.63
C GLN A 85 4.63 30.79 13.92
N ALA A 86 3.87 30.00 14.67
CA ALA A 86 2.94 29.02 14.13
C ALA A 86 1.88 29.72 13.24
N SER A 87 2.33 30.26 12.12
CA SER A 87 1.48 30.45 10.97
C SER A 87 1.48 29.10 10.25
N THR A 88 0.40 28.36 10.33
CA THR A 88 0.07 27.29 9.39
C THR A 88 0.55 27.75 8.02
N PRO A 89 1.47 27.01 7.32
CA PRO A 89 1.83 27.38 5.96
C PRO A 89 0.53 27.58 5.20
N PRO A 90 0.38 28.63 4.39
CA PRO A 90 -0.84 28.77 3.59
C PRO A 90 -1.05 27.45 2.88
N ALA A 91 -2.21 26.82 3.12
CA ALA A 91 -2.57 25.55 2.50
C ALA A 91 -2.27 25.71 1.01
N LYS A 92 -1.42 24.85 0.46
CA LYS A 92 -1.11 24.90 -0.97
C LYS A 92 -2.43 24.67 -1.67
N ALA A 93 -2.97 25.71 -2.29
CA ALA A 93 -4.19 25.63 -3.06
C ALA A 93 -3.95 24.70 -4.26
N GLY A 94 -4.95 23.93 -4.61
CA GLY A 94 -4.90 22.97 -5.69
C GLY A 94 -4.37 21.58 -5.29
N PHE A 95 -4.43 20.69 -6.25
CA PHE A 95 -3.99 19.31 -6.05
C PHE A 95 -2.46 19.18 -6.07
N SER A 96 -1.94 18.34 -5.17
CA SER A 96 -0.54 17.96 -5.24
C SER A 96 -0.31 16.98 -6.39
N ARG A 97 0.84 17.11 -7.04
CA ARG A 97 1.22 16.21 -8.13
C ARG A 97 1.21 14.74 -7.70
N ALA A 98 1.72 14.45 -6.50
CA ALA A 98 1.79 13.08 -6.00
C ALA A 98 0.41 12.45 -5.78
N PHE A 99 -0.55 13.23 -5.27
CA PHE A 99 -1.93 12.78 -5.11
C PHE A 99 -2.61 12.57 -6.46
N THR A 100 -2.45 13.50 -7.39
CA THR A 100 -3.01 13.40 -8.75
C THR A 100 -2.49 12.15 -9.47
N GLU A 101 -1.18 11.91 -9.44
CA GLU A 101 -0.56 10.72 -10.07
C GLU A 101 -1.13 9.42 -9.43
N ALA A 102 -1.19 9.34 -8.10
CA ALA A 102 -1.70 8.17 -7.41
C ALA A 102 -3.21 7.95 -7.67
N GLY A 103 -4.01 9.01 -7.71
CA GLY A 103 -5.44 8.94 -8.02
C GLY A 103 -5.70 8.48 -9.46
N ILE A 104 -4.93 8.96 -10.43
CA ILE A 104 -5.04 8.51 -11.83
C ILE A 104 -4.66 7.04 -11.96
N GLU A 105 -3.62 6.56 -11.25
CA GLU A 105 -3.25 5.15 -11.22
C GLU A 105 -4.37 4.29 -10.63
N GLU A 106 -4.99 4.74 -9.54
CA GLU A 106 -6.15 4.07 -8.93
C GLU A 106 -7.30 3.93 -9.92
N LEU A 107 -7.71 5.03 -10.55
CA LEU A 107 -8.77 5.04 -11.55
C LEU A 107 -8.42 4.17 -12.78
N GLY A 108 -7.13 4.06 -13.12
CA GLY A 108 -6.64 3.15 -14.15
C GLY A 108 -6.94 1.69 -13.83
N VAL A 109 -6.64 1.24 -12.61
CA VAL A 109 -6.92 -0.12 -12.14
C VAL A 109 -8.43 -0.38 -12.07
N ILE A 110 -9.21 0.56 -11.54
CA ILE A 110 -10.68 0.46 -11.49
C ILE A 110 -11.26 0.29 -12.90
N ARG A 111 -10.76 1.07 -13.86
CA ARG A 111 -11.19 0.96 -15.26
C ARG A 111 -10.87 -0.40 -15.87
N GLU A 112 -9.67 -0.94 -15.63
CA GLU A 112 -9.28 -2.26 -16.13
C GLU A 112 -10.14 -3.36 -15.50
N TRP A 113 -10.37 -3.27 -14.21
CA TRP A 113 -11.22 -4.19 -13.45
C TRP A 113 -12.65 -4.18 -14.00
N ARG A 114 -13.23 -2.99 -14.18
CA ARG A 114 -14.55 -2.82 -14.77
C ARG A 114 -14.64 -3.39 -16.21
N ILE A 115 -13.68 -3.04 -17.06
CA ILE A 115 -13.67 -3.49 -18.48
C ILE A 115 -13.63 -5.02 -18.54
N ALA A 116 -12.86 -5.69 -17.70
CA ALA A 116 -12.79 -7.14 -17.69
C ALA A 116 -14.13 -7.78 -17.30
N ILE A 117 -14.83 -7.24 -16.28
CA ILE A 117 -16.16 -7.70 -15.88
C ILE A 117 -17.17 -7.49 -17.02
N VAL A 118 -17.21 -6.30 -17.61
CA VAL A 118 -18.12 -5.97 -18.71
C VAL A 118 -17.87 -6.90 -19.91
N ASN A 119 -16.62 -7.12 -20.29
CA ASN A 119 -16.27 -8.05 -21.38
C ASN A 119 -16.63 -9.49 -21.05
N ALA A 120 -16.51 -9.91 -19.81
CA ALA A 120 -16.91 -11.24 -19.36
C ALA A 120 -18.43 -11.46 -19.51
N VAL A 121 -19.21 -10.42 -19.21
CA VAL A 121 -20.68 -10.46 -19.41
C VAL A 121 -21.04 -10.46 -20.90
N LEU A 122 -20.47 -9.54 -21.68
CA LEU A 122 -20.76 -9.42 -23.13
C LEU A 122 -20.43 -10.68 -23.91
N ASN A 123 -19.33 -11.33 -23.57
CA ASN A 123 -18.85 -12.53 -24.29
C ASN A 123 -19.26 -13.86 -23.61
N ASN A 124 -20.05 -13.76 -22.53
CA ASN A 124 -20.37 -14.90 -21.67
C ASN A 124 -19.11 -15.70 -21.24
N ALA A 125 -18.01 -14.99 -21.02
CA ALA A 125 -16.74 -15.57 -20.61
C ALA A 125 -16.58 -15.48 -19.08
N PRO A 126 -16.01 -16.51 -18.43
CA PRO A 126 -15.77 -16.42 -16.99
C PRO A 126 -14.56 -15.51 -16.68
N VAL A 127 -14.70 -14.70 -15.65
CA VAL A 127 -13.55 -14.10 -14.94
C VAL A 127 -13.36 -14.88 -13.64
N SER A 128 -12.13 -15.28 -13.35
CA SER A 128 -11.86 -16.04 -12.12
C SER A 128 -11.94 -15.13 -10.88
N GLU A 129 -12.40 -15.70 -9.77
CA GLU A 129 -12.42 -14.98 -8.49
C GLU A 129 -11.01 -14.55 -8.06
N ASP A 130 -9.97 -15.33 -8.37
CA ASP A 130 -8.58 -15.01 -8.10
C ASP A 130 -8.11 -13.76 -8.86
N TRP A 131 -8.54 -13.61 -10.11
CA TRP A 131 -8.25 -12.42 -10.90
C TRP A 131 -8.94 -11.19 -10.29
N VAL A 132 -10.23 -11.31 -9.93
CA VAL A 132 -10.98 -10.24 -9.28
C VAL A 132 -10.32 -9.83 -7.96
N SER A 133 -9.94 -10.80 -7.13
CA SER A 133 -9.22 -10.54 -5.88
C SER A 133 -7.87 -9.86 -6.11
N THR A 134 -7.23 -10.13 -7.23
CA THR A 134 -5.96 -9.47 -7.60
C THR A 134 -6.18 -8.01 -7.97
N GLN A 135 -7.21 -7.69 -8.76
CA GLN A 135 -7.56 -6.31 -9.09
C GLN A 135 -7.99 -5.52 -7.85
N HIS A 136 -8.81 -6.12 -6.99
CA HIS A 136 -9.19 -5.52 -5.71
C HIS A 136 -7.97 -5.11 -4.88
N ARG A 137 -7.02 -6.04 -4.67
CA ARG A 137 -5.80 -5.75 -3.89
C ARG A 137 -4.92 -4.68 -4.55
N LEU A 138 -4.87 -4.64 -5.89
CA LEU A 138 -4.11 -3.63 -6.60
C LEU A 138 -4.74 -2.24 -6.44
N ALA A 139 -6.06 -2.16 -6.57
CA ALA A 139 -6.83 -0.94 -6.34
C ALA A 139 -6.68 -0.47 -4.87
N GLU A 140 -6.86 -1.36 -3.90
CA GLU A 140 -6.67 -1.05 -2.48
C GLU A 140 -5.27 -0.48 -2.19
N LYS A 141 -4.24 -1.07 -2.79
CA LYS A 141 -2.86 -0.57 -2.67
C LYS A 141 -2.72 0.85 -3.24
N ASN A 142 -3.28 1.10 -4.43
CA ASN A 142 -3.19 2.42 -5.06
C ASN A 142 -4.00 3.47 -4.29
N LEU A 143 -5.17 3.09 -3.77
CA LEU A 143 -5.95 3.95 -2.87
C LEU A 143 -5.15 4.32 -1.61
N ALA A 144 -4.43 3.37 -1.01
CA ALA A 144 -3.55 3.65 0.12
C ALA A 144 -2.39 4.60 -0.27
N LEU A 145 -1.84 4.48 -1.49
CA LEU A 145 -0.84 5.42 -2.00
C LEU A 145 -1.42 6.83 -2.19
N ALA A 146 -2.63 6.95 -2.71
CA ALA A 146 -3.33 8.23 -2.83
C ALA A 146 -3.56 8.86 -1.45
N SER A 147 -4.01 8.08 -0.47
CA SER A 147 -4.16 8.54 0.91
C SER A 147 -2.84 9.09 1.48
N ALA A 148 -1.74 8.35 1.31
CA ALA A 148 -0.42 8.77 1.79
C ALA A 148 0.14 10.00 1.05
N ALA A 149 -0.29 10.22 -0.20
CA ALA A 149 0.13 11.36 -1.02
C ALA A 149 -0.68 12.63 -0.76
N ALA A 150 -1.85 12.53 -0.11
CA ALA A 150 -2.74 13.65 0.17
C ALA A 150 -2.09 14.68 1.10
N SER A 151 -1.61 15.79 0.54
CA SER A 151 -0.81 16.79 1.25
C SER A 151 -1.44 18.17 1.28
N THR A 152 -2.40 18.45 0.39
CA THR A 152 -3.16 19.73 0.34
C THR A 152 -4.57 19.57 0.92
N ASP A 153 -5.28 20.66 1.12
CA ASP A 153 -6.70 20.60 1.53
C ASP A 153 -7.57 20.02 0.40
N ASP A 154 -7.26 20.36 -0.86
CA ASP A 154 -7.95 19.82 -2.02
C ASP A 154 -7.72 18.31 -2.16
N ASP A 155 -6.49 17.80 -1.92
CA ASP A 155 -6.21 16.37 -1.89
C ASP A 155 -7.06 15.65 -0.85
N ARG A 156 -7.09 16.19 0.38
CA ARG A 156 -7.86 15.60 1.49
C ARG A 156 -9.37 15.63 1.24
N SER A 157 -9.86 16.66 0.55
CA SER A 157 -11.25 16.77 0.17
C SER A 157 -11.63 15.82 -0.97
N ALA A 158 -10.71 15.55 -1.88
CA ALA A 158 -10.93 14.67 -3.04
C ALA A 158 -10.71 13.17 -2.71
N PHE A 159 -9.92 12.83 -1.70
CA PHE A 159 -9.66 11.44 -1.33
C PHE A 159 -10.92 10.61 -1.04
N PRO A 160 -11.97 11.14 -0.36
CA PRO A 160 -13.25 10.44 -0.21
C PRO A 160 -13.89 10.04 -1.54
N LEU A 161 -13.72 10.83 -2.61
CA LEU A 161 -14.27 10.50 -3.93
C LEU A 161 -13.58 9.27 -4.53
N LEU A 162 -12.24 9.16 -4.39
CA LEU A 162 -11.50 7.94 -4.79
C LEU A 162 -11.93 6.72 -3.97
N SER A 163 -12.14 6.90 -2.67
CA SER A 163 -12.63 5.83 -1.80
C SER A 163 -14.03 5.36 -2.19
N ALA A 164 -14.92 6.30 -2.54
CA ALA A 164 -16.26 5.98 -3.01
C ALA A 164 -16.21 5.22 -4.35
N GLU A 165 -15.35 5.65 -5.26
CA GLU A 165 -15.15 4.99 -6.56
C GLU A 165 -14.66 3.54 -6.40
N PHE A 166 -13.68 3.31 -5.52
CA PHE A 166 -13.22 1.97 -5.16
C PHE A 166 -14.37 1.11 -4.60
N ASN A 167 -15.16 1.63 -3.67
CA ASN A 167 -16.29 0.92 -3.06
C ASN A 167 -17.38 0.60 -4.09
N ASN A 168 -17.66 1.51 -5.01
CA ASN A 168 -18.60 1.30 -6.11
C ASN A 168 -18.13 0.16 -7.02
N MET A 169 -16.85 0.14 -7.37
CA MET A 169 -16.26 -0.92 -8.19
C MET A 169 -16.28 -2.28 -7.48
N GLN A 170 -15.99 -2.30 -6.18
CA GLN A 170 -16.12 -3.52 -5.36
C GLN A 170 -17.55 -4.03 -5.37
N THR A 171 -18.53 -3.16 -5.16
CA THR A 171 -19.96 -3.51 -5.17
C THR A 171 -20.38 -4.09 -6.53
N LEU A 172 -19.94 -3.48 -7.63
CA LEU A 172 -20.20 -3.99 -8.98
C LEU A 172 -19.60 -5.39 -9.20
N SER A 173 -18.38 -5.59 -8.72
CA SER A 173 -17.67 -6.86 -8.79
C SER A 173 -18.34 -7.96 -7.97
N ASP A 174 -18.76 -7.65 -6.76
CA ASP A 174 -19.46 -8.59 -5.88
C ASP A 174 -20.82 -9.00 -6.49
N LEU A 175 -21.52 -8.05 -7.08
CA LEU A 175 -22.76 -8.33 -7.82
C LEU A 175 -22.51 -9.28 -8.99
N TYR A 176 -21.43 -9.05 -9.77
CA TYR A 176 -21.05 -9.93 -10.86
C TYR A 176 -20.78 -11.37 -10.37
N ILE A 177 -19.94 -11.51 -9.33
CA ILE A 177 -19.60 -12.82 -8.75
C ILE A 177 -20.85 -13.54 -8.22
N ALA A 178 -21.70 -12.84 -7.49
CA ALA A 178 -22.93 -13.38 -6.94
C ALA A 178 -23.89 -13.85 -8.05
N THR A 179 -24.07 -13.04 -9.10
CA THR A 179 -24.92 -13.37 -10.25
C THR A 179 -24.36 -14.56 -11.01
N ARG A 180 -23.04 -14.62 -11.19
CA ARG A 180 -22.38 -15.72 -11.92
C ARG A 180 -22.48 -17.05 -11.18
N LYS A 181 -22.47 -17.04 -9.85
CA LYS A 181 -22.70 -18.26 -9.05
C LYS A 181 -24.12 -18.81 -9.18
N GLN A 182 -25.08 -17.96 -9.49
CA GLN A 182 -26.50 -18.33 -9.59
C GLN A 182 -26.93 -18.65 -11.01
N ALA A 183 -26.29 -18.09 -12.03
CA ALA A 183 -26.68 -18.20 -13.43
C ALA A 183 -25.49 -18.50 -14.35
N ALA A 184 -25.68 -19.45 -15.26
CA ALA A 184 -24.70 -19.74 -16.29
C ALA A 184 -24.57 -18.63 -17.33
N PHE A 185 -25.61 -17.83 -17.50
CA PHE A 185 -25.67 -16.67 -18.39
C PHE A 185 -26.11 -15.43 -17.64
N ILE A 186 -25.39 -14.32 -17.87
CA ILE A 186 -25.72 -13.01 -17.36
C ILE A 186 -26.08 -12.14 -18.56
N SER A 187 -27.27 -11.55 -18.56
CA SER A 187 -27.66 -10.63 -19.63
C SER A 187 -26.76 -9.39 -19.60
N PRO A 188 -26.25 -8.94 -20.76
CA PRO A 188 -25.53 -7.67 -20.85
C PRO A 188 -26.30 -6.49 -20.26
N ASP A 189 -27.61 -6.45 -20.40
CA ASP A 189 -28.46 -5.39 -19.86
C ASP A 189 -28.44 -5.32 -18.33
N THR A 190 -28.09 -6.41 -17.63
CA THR A 190 -27.96 -6.43 -16.18
C THR A 190 -26.90 -5.46 -15.68
N PHE A 191 -25.87 -5.22 -16.47
CA PHE A 191 -24.75 -4.32 -16.13
C PHE A 191 -24.80 -3.00 -16.91
N HIS A 192 -25.11 -3.02 -18.21
CA HIS A 192 -25.15 -1.80 -19.04
C HIS A 192 -26.19 -0.77 -18.63
N SER A 193 -27.27 -1.19 -18.01
CA SER A 193 -28.31 -0.30 -17.45
C SER A 193 -28.18 -0.13 -15.93
N SER A 194 -27.07 -0.57 -15.35
CA SER A 194 -26.85 -0.42 -13.91
C SER A 194 -26.51 1.03 -13.58
N PRO A 195 -27.27 1.69 -12.68
CA PRO A 195 -26.91 3.03 -12.19
C PRO A 195 -25.52 3.08 -11.60
N LEU A 196 -25.04 1.96 -11.03
CA LEU A 196 -23.71 1.83 -10.44
C LEU A 196 -22.61 1.90 -11.50
N GLU A 197 -22.81 1.32 -12.70
CA GLU A 197 -21.86 1.43 -13.81
C GLU A 197 -21.74 2.87 -14.30
N ASP A 198 -22.87 3.56 -14.47
CA ASP A 198 -22.90 4.96 -14.86
C ASP A 198 -22.23 5.85 -13.80
N GLN A 199 -22.42 5.53 -12.53
CA GLN A 199 -21.79 6.23 -11.41
C GLN A 199 -20.26 6.07 -11.45
N ILE A 200 -19.73 4.85 -11.61
CA ILE A 200 -18.29 4.59 -11.74
C ILE A 200 -17.70 5.38 -12.92
N LEU A 201 -18.32 5.33 -14.09
CA LEU A 201 -17.83 6.04 -15.27
C LEU A 201 -17.87 7.57 -15.10
N SER A 202 -18.88 8.08 -14.44
CA SER A 202 -19.08 9.53 -14.24
C SER A 202 -18.14 10.06 -13.17
N CYS A 203 -17.97 9.33 -12.06
CA CYS A 203 -17.04 9.69 -11.01
C CYS A 203 -15.60 9.75 -11.53
N ALA A 204 -15.13 8.72 -12.25
CA ALA A 204 -13.79 8.70 -12.81
C ALA A 204 -13.52 9.88 -13.75
N ARG A 205 -14.47 10.20 -14.66
CA ARG A 205 -14.34 11.35 -15.57
C ARG A 205 -14.30 12.67 -14.84
N ASN A 206 -15.16 12.83 -13.85
CA ASN A 206 -15.25 14.05 -13.08
C ASN A 206 -14.03 14.27 -12.19
N PHE A 207 -13.46 13.19 -11.62
CA PHE A 207 -12.22 13.28 -10.88
C PHE A 207 -11.06 13.76 -11.76
N VAL A 208 -10.90 13.23 -12.96
CA VAL A 208 -9.86 13.67 -13.92
C VAL A 208 -10.07 15.14 -14.27
N SER A 209 -11.27 15.56 -14.64
CA SER A 209 -11.60 16.96 -14.97
C SER A 209 -11.32 17.91 -13.80
N MET A 210 -11.63 17.48 -12.57
CA MET A 210 -11.36 18.23 -11.36
C MET A 210 -9.85 18.44 -11.15
N THR A 211 -9.03 17.39 -11.34
CA THR A 211 -7.56 17.51 -11.21
C THR A 211 -6.96 18.40 -12.28
N GLU A 212 -7.52 18.41 -13.50
CA GLU A 212 -7.11 19.33 -14.58
C GLU A 212 -7.45 20.80 -14.27
N SER A 213 -8.56 21.05 -13.59
CA SER A 213 -8.95 22.39 -13.15
C SER A 213 -8.14 22.93 -11.96
N HIS A 214 -7.35 22.07 -11.32
CA HIS A 214 -6.53 22.36 -10.13
C HIS A 214 -7.33 22.88 -8.92
N ALA A 215 -8.61 22.61 -8.85
CA ALA A 215 -9.46 23.01 -7.73
C ALA A 215 -10.46 21.91 -7.37
N PHE A 216 -10.60 21.65 -6.08
CA PHE A 216 -11.60 20.69 -5.61
C PHE A 216 -13.02 21.18 -5.94
N GLN A 217 -13.81 20.25 -6.47
CA GLN A 217 -15.24 20.39 -6.66
C GLN A 217 -15.90 19.08 -6.25
N ASP A 218 -16.83 19.16 -5.32
CA ASP A 218 -17.58 17.96 -4.92
C ASP A 218 -18.33 17.38 -6.12
N GLN A 219 -18.26 16.05 -6.26
CA GLN A 219 -18.79 15.33 -7.41
C GLN A 219 -19.93 14.40 -6.98
N PRO A 220 -21.19 14.82 -7.13
CA PRO A 220 -22.34 14.00 -6.74
C PRO A 220 -22.38 12.62 -7.38
N SER A 221 -21.72 12.46 -8.53
CA SER A 221 -21.58 11.17 -9.21
C SER A 221 -20.68 10.16 -8.50
N CYS A 222 -19.93 10.58 -7.49
CA CYS A 222 -19.09 9.68 -6.70
C CYS A 222 -19.77 9.17 -5.42
N HIS A 223 -20.91 9.73 -5.04
CA HIS A 223 -21.66 9.42 -3.80
C HIS A 223 -22.83 8.45 -4.00
#